data_b5e30b882db78631c9285297665cbb0f
#
_entry.id   b5e30b882db78631c9285297665cbb0f
#
_cell.length_a   1.000
_cell.length_b   1.000
_cell.length_c   1.000
_cell.angle_alpha   90.00
_cell.angle_beta   90.00
_cell.angle_gamma   90.00
#
_symmetry.space_group_name_H-M   'P 1'
#
loop_
_entity.id
_entity.type
_entity.pdbx_description
1 polymer ?
#
loop_
_entity_poly.entity_id
_entity_poly.type
_entity_poly.pdbx_seq_one_letter_code
_entity_poly.pdbx_strand_id
1 'polypeptide(L)'
;MPLPDCAIPTPALPLCSPTDAMQRVLRQLCEALLSEGCAQDITWHDRGLRWQLGDRSFRASGRCGAFGRYRLDADSIEMAQEYGWRPAALEDVLSALKAPEAALAALRTDLRRTAELDDLNHQQIPRPPRRHQLGVAQMERAIHEGHPYHPCYKARSGFSDTDHLRFGPESGHRFRLIGLLFHPDLIQQNLPDDDFWPRELGQPEWNRIQGIAADQSIDLGTGGFALLPIHPWQWDQLAQDPLIPAWQSGGQLVMIGEIGDHYSATQSVRTLMNADQPQRAHVKTAMTMRNTSSLRTLIPETVAVAPVISDWLVKVIAADPLLQHDYPLTLLPEYAGIIAGRGTALEGHLAAIWRQSPASLGLADNQMMPFNALSLTEGDGQPLIAPWIATHGRDRWLAQLIETAVLPVWHLMVAHGIGLEAHGQNLILQHDNGWPTGIIARDFHDGVEYVAPLLSRPELCPDLAAIDPVFATAPLDRFHALACGDGLRELVMDTLFIFNLADLSDLMQRQFDLPESRFWQRLRARLDRYAADHGQAQRMAALAPFAPQIHAESLITRKIDPDRTGAYRHLIDNPLATAKDS
;
A
#
# COMPACT_ATOMS: atom_id res chain seq x y z
N MET A 1 -7.92 12.18 34.34
CA MET A 1 -6.50 12.33 34.71
C MET A 1 -5.69 12.19 33.44
N PRO A 2 -4.95 13.18 32.98
CA PRO A 2 -4.09 13.00 31.80
C PRO A 2 -2.95 12.07 32.16
N LEU A 3 -2.66 11.13 31.25
CA LEU A 3 -1.49 10.26 31.35
C LEU A 3 -0.21 11.09 31.26
N PRO A 4 0.82 10.79 32.06
CA PRO A 4 2.04 11.58 32.07
C PRO A 4 2.80 11.44 30.75
N ASP A 5 3.30 12.59 30.24
CA ASP A 5 4.29 12.69 29.19
C ASP A 5 5.55 11.90 29.62
N CYS A 6 5.68 10.65 29.16
CA CYS A 6 6.92 9.92 29.25
C CYS A 6 7.84 10.36 28.11
N ALA A 7 8.52 11.47 28.29
CA ALA A 7 9.72 11.78 27.52
C ALA A 7 10.83 10.85 27.97
N ILE A 8 11.11 9.80 27.19
CA ILE A 8 12.31 8.98 27.34
C ILE A 8 13.47 9.76 26.68
N PRO A 9 14.53 10.14 27.41
CA PRO A 9 15.70 10.74 26.80
C PRO A 9 16.45 9.67 25.99
N THR A 10 16.36 9.74 24.68
CA THR A 10 17.06 8.85 23.76
C THR A 10 18.42 9.45 23.40
N PRO A 11 19.54 8.72 23.46
CA PRO A 11 20.79 9.16 22.85
C PRO A 11 20.56 9.26 21.33
N ALA A 12 20.81 10.43 20.75
CA ALA A 12 20.73 10.66 19.33
C ALA A 12 21.74 9.76 18.61
N LEU A 13 21.25 8.85 17.77
CA LEU A 13 22.08 8.14 16.81
C LEU A 13 22.65 9.15 15.79
N PRO A 14 23.86 8.94 15.25
CA PRO A 14 24.42 9.82 14.24
C PRO A 14 23.47 9.94 13.05
N LEU A 15 23.17 11.17 12.68
CA LEU A 15 22.37 11.52 11.50
C LEU A 15 23.08 10.96 10.26
N CYS A 16 22.36 10.21 9.42
CA CYS A 16 22.84 9.86 8.09
C CYS A 16 23.19 11.11 7.28
N SER A 17 24.17 10.98 6.43
CA SER A 17 24.65 12.08 5.56
C SER A 17 23.57 12.48 4.54
N PRO A 18 23.37 13.74 4.18
CA PRO A 18 22.43 14.17 3.13
C PRO A 18 22.64 13.49 1.76
N THR A 19 23.82 12.92 1.54
CA THR A 19 24.17 12.15 0.33
C THR A 19 23.43 10.80 0.24
N ASP A 20 23.00 10.22 1.36
CA ASP A 20 22.46 8.86 1.40
C ASP A 20 21.07 8.74 0.77
N ALA A 21 20.20 9.74 0.92
CA ALA A 21 18.86 9.72 0.34
C ALA A 21 18.90 9.76 -1.20
N MET A 22 19.73 10.61 -1.77
CA MET A 22 19.90 10.71 -3.23
C MET A 22 20.56 9.45 -3.82
N GLN A 23 21.54 8.87 -3.13
CA GLN A 23 22.17 7.61 -3.54
C GLN A 23 21.14 6.46 -3.50
N ARG A 24 20.28 6.41 -2.50
CA ARG A 24 19.20 5.44 -2.42
C ARG A 24 18.21 5.60 -3.58
N VAL A 25 17.79 6.83 -3.89
CA VAL A 25 16.90 7.14 -5.03
C VAL A 25 17.54 6.69 -6.35
N LEU A 26 18.80 7.03 -6.58
CA LEU A 26 19.56 6.62 -7.76
C LEU A 26 19.64 5.09 -7.87
N ARG A 27 19.97 4.42 -6.77
CA ARG A 27 20.05 2.96 -6.70
C ARG A 27 18.71 2.32 -7.07
N GLN A 28 17.61 2.71 -6.40
CA GLN A 28 16.28 2.16 -6.67
C GLN A 28 15.80 2.46 -8.11
N LEU A 29 16.17 3.61 -8.68
CA LEU A 29 15.89 3.91 -10.09
C LEU A 29 16.61 2.93 -11.02
N CYS A 30 17.92 2.72 -10.81
CA CYS A 30 18.69 1.78 -11.62
C CYS A 30 18.20 0.32 -11.46
N GLU A 31 17.91 -0.10 -10.22
CA GLU A 31 17.34 -1.42 -9.93
C GLU A 31 16.01 -1.65 -10.65
N ALA A 32 15.12 -0.65 -10.63
CA ALA A 32 13.82 -0.73 -11.33
C ALA A 32 13.99 -0.77 -12.85
N LEU A 33 14.84 0.09 -13.42
CA LEU A 33 15.12 0.11 -14.86
C LEU A 33 15.72 -1.21 -15.37
N LEU A 34 16.61 -1.82 -14.58
CA LEU A 34 17.17 -3.13 -14.87
C LEU A 34 16.11 -4.24 -14.79
N SER A 35 15.33 -4.26 -13.71
CA SER A 35 14.33 -5.30 -13.47
C SER A 35 13.18 -5.25 -14.49
N GLU A 36 12.78 -4.05 -14.93
CA GLU A 36 11.69 -3.85 -15.90
C GLU A 36 12.17 -3.92 -17.37
N GLY A 37 13.44 -4.31 -17.60
CA GLY A 37 13.99 -4.50 -18.95
C GLY A 37 14.18 -3.22 -19.75
N CYS A 38 14.28 -2.06 -19.09
CA CYS A 38 14.59 -0.78 -19.74
C CYS A 38 16.08 -0.67 -20.13
N ALA A 39 16.94 -1.46 -19.49
CA ALA A 39 18.37 -1.51 -19.76
C ALA A 39 18.71 -2.56 -20.83
N GLN A 40 19.79 -2.31 -21.59
CA GLN A 40 20.30 -3.19 -22.66
C GLN A 40 21.70 -3.70 -22.32
N ASP A 41 22.17 -4.73 -23.01
CA ASP A 41 23.53 -5.27 -22.93
C ASP A 41 23.99 -5.55 -21.49
N ILE A 42 23.10 -6.17 -20.70
CA ILE A 42 23.39 -6.53 -19.31
C ILE A 42 24.40 -7.68 -19.29
N THR A 43 25.59 -7.43 -18.74
CA THR A 43 26.66 -8.42 -18.60
C THR A 43 27.19 -8.48 -17.18
N TRP A 44 27.45 -9.71 -16.69
CA TRP A 44 28.05 -9.94 -15.37
C TRP A 44 29.56 -10.08 -15.47
N HIS A 45 30.26 -9.45 -14.54
CA HIS A 45 31.71 -9.51 -14.35
C HIS A 45 32.03 -9.81 -12.90
N ASP A 46 33.21 -10.28 -12.58
CA ASP A 46 33.68 -10.84 -11.27
C ASP A 46 32.98 -10.37 -9.98
N ARG A 47 32.53 -9.13 -9.89
CA ARG A 47 31.87 -8.58 -8.70
C ARG A 47 30.68 -7.66 -8.97
N GLY A 48 30.20 -7.63 -10.21
CA GLY A 48 29.13 -6.68 -10.53
C GLY A 48 28.59 -6.87 -11.93
N LEU A 49 27.81 -5.91 -12.36
CA LEU A 49 27.21 -5.90 -13.67
C LEU A 49 27.51 -4.61 -14.41
N ARG A 50 27.43 -4.70 -15.74
CA ARG A 50 27.44 -3.56 -16.67
C ARG A 50 26.16 -3.59 -17.49
N TRP A 51 25.64 -2.42 -17.81
CA TRP A 51 24.44 -2.28 -18.63
C TRP A 51 24.51 -1.00 -19.45
N GLN A 52 23.65 -0.89 -20.47
CA GLN A 52 23.47 0.32 -21.26
C GLN A 52 22.08 0.91 -21.07
N LEU A 53 22.01 2.23 -21.00
CA LEU A 53 20.79 3.04 -21.12
C LEU A 53 21.02 4.06 -22.24
N GLY A 54 20.25 3.97 -23.33
CA GLY A 54 20.47 4.81 -24.49
C GLY A 54 21.89 4.63 -25.06
N ASP A 55 22.66 5.70 -25.08
CA ASP A 55 24.07 5.75 -25.54
C ASP A 55 25.09 5.67 -24.39
N ARG A 56 24.65 5.53 -23.14
CA ARG A 56 25.52 5.55 -21.97
C ARG A 56 25.69 4.17 -21.36
N SER A 57 26.92 3.89 -20.93
CA SER A 57 27.27 2.65 -20.24
C SER A 57 27.41 2.92 -18.74
N PHE A 58 26.84 2.01 -17.95
CA PHE A 58 26.89 2.03 -16.49
C PHE A 58 27.47 0.72 -15.96
N ARG A 59 27.99 0.75 -14.74
CA ARG A 59 28.36 -0.44 -13.97
C ARG A 59 28.04 -0.25 -12.48
N ALA A 60 27.85 -1.36 -11.78
CA ALA A 60 27.72 -1.38 -10.33
C ALA A 60 28.09 -2.75 -9.75
N SER A 61 28.47 -2.80 -8.49
CA SER A 61 28.45 -4.02 -7.69
C SER A 61 27.00 -4.37 -7.33
N GLY A 62 26.70 -5.66 -7.16
CA GLY A 62 25.37 -6.10 -6.82
C GLY A 62 25.09 -7.53 -7.22
N ARG A 63 23.82 -7.93 -7.21
CA ARG A 63 23.37 -9.26 -7.61
C ARG A 63 21.98 -9.19 -8.24
N CYS A 64 21.60 -10.26 -8.94
CA CYS A 64 20.22 -10.52 -9.34
C CYS A 64 19.63 -11.52 -8.34
N GLY A 65 18.53 -11.17 -7.70
CA GLY A 65 17.79 -11.99 -6.76
C GLY A 65 16.57 -12.67 -7.41
N ALA A 66 15.73 -13.23 -6.56
CA ALA A 66 14.49 -13.87 -6.98
C ALA A 66 13.62 -12.91 -7.80
N PHE A 67 12.83 -13.46 -8.75
CA PHE A 67 11.97 -12.70 -9.66
C PHE A 67 12.74 -11.66 -10.52
N GLY A 68 14.02 -11.88 -10.81
CA GLY A 68 14.80 -10.94 -11.60
C GLY A 68 15.03 -9.59 -10.91
N ARG A 69 14.85 -9.50 -9.58
CA ARG A 69 15.05 -8.27 -8.81
C ARG A 69 16.54 -7.95 -8.68
N TYR A 70 16.98 -6.90 -9.36
CA TYR A 70 18.35 -6.41 -9.19
C TYR A 70 18.51 -5.73 -7.83
N ARG A 71 19.65 -5.98 -7.18
CA ARG A 71 20.05 -5.41 -5.88
C ARG A 71 21.46 -4.86 -6.02
N LEU A 72 21.56 -3.54 -6.11
CA LEU A 72 22.83 -2.84 -6.31
C LEU A 72 23.36 -2.29 -4.98
N ASP A 73 24.68 -2.22 -4.88
CA ASP A 73 25.33 -1.50 -3.80
C ASP A 73 25.27 0.01 -4.10
N ALA A 74 24.76 0.81 -3.16
CA ALA A 74 24.42 2.22 -3.40
C ALA A 74 25.60 3.05 -3.93
N ASP A 75 26.77 2.87 -3.32
CA ASP A 75 27.98 3.67 -3.63
C ASP A 75 28.77 3.15 -4.83
N SER A 76 28.29 2.09 -5.49
CA SER A 76 29.00 1.39 -6.56
C SER A 76 28.59 1.80 -7.98
N ILE A 77 27.54 2.62 -8.12
CA ILE A 77 26.99 2.95 -9.43
C ILE A 77 27.90 3.99 -10.11
N GLU A 78 28.48 3.60 -11.24
CA GLU A 78 29.38 4.43 -12.04
C GLU A 78 28.93 4.51 -13.50
N MET A 79 29.25 5.62 -14.14
CA MET A 79 29.05 5.86 -15.56
C MET A 79 30.39 5.92 -16.30
N ALA A 80 30.45 5.32 -17.49
CA ALA A 80 31.62 5.38 -18.36
C ALA A 80 31.89 6.81 -18.84
N GLN A 81 33.18 7.15 -18.92
CA GLN A 81 33.70 8.36 -19.56
C GLN A 81 34.70 7.97 -20.67
N GLU A 82 35.17 8.96 -21.42
CA GLU A 82 36.19 8.72 -22.44
C GLU A 82 37.43 8.00 -21.87
N TYR A 83 37.81 8.35 -20.63
CA TYR A 83 38.92 7.71 -19.90
C TYR A 83 38.44 7.25 -18.52
N GLY A 84 37.86 6.00 -18.45
CA GLY A 84 37.55 5.37 -17.19
C GLY A 84 36.08 5.48 -16.77
N TRP A 85 35.87 5.45 -15.46
CA TRP A 85 34.56 5.44 -14.81
C TRP A 85 34.49 6.52 -13.72
N ARG A 86 33.33 7.14 -13.55
CA ARG A 86 33.06 8.04 -12.43
C ARG A 86 31.75 7.69 -11.73
N PRO A 87 31.57 8.08 -10.46
CA PRO A 87 30.27 7.97 -9.80
C PRO A 87 29.16 8.56 -10.67
N ALA A 88 28.07 7.81 -10.82
CA ALA A 88 26.91 8.24 -11.58
C ALA A 88 26.05 9.21 -10.75
N ALA A 89 25.55 10.25 -11.39
CA ALA A 89 24.56 11.15 -10.84
C ALA A 89 23.16 10.80 -11.38
N LEU A 90 22.11 11.24 -10.68
CA LEU A 90 20.72 11.06 -11.11
C LEU A 90 20.49 11.55 -12.55
N GLU A 91 21.07 12.71 -12.91
CA GLU A 91 20.93 13.30 -14.26
C GLU A 91 21.61 12.48 -15.36
N ASP A 92 22.64 11.71 -15.02
CA ASP A 92 23.26 10.80 -15.98
C ASP A 92 22.30 9.71 -16.43
N VAL A 93 21.54 9.15 -15.49
CA VAL A 93 20.54 8.13 -15.76
C VAL A 93 19.34 8.73 -16.48
N LEU A 94 18.78 9.84 -15.98
CA LEU A 94 17.61 10.47 -16.58
C LEU A 94 17.86 10.92 -18.03
N SER A 95 19.03 11.50 -18.31
CA SER A 95 19.38 11.95 -19.67
C SER A 95 19.69 10.82 -20.66
N ALA A 96 19.91 9.61 -20.16
CA ALA A 96 20.09 8.40 -20.98
C ALA A 96 18.74 7.73 -21.35
N LEU A 97 17.65 8.07 -20.65
CA LEU A 97 16.33 7.50 -20.92
C LEU A 97 15.70 8.10 -22.19
N LYS A 98 15.15 7.24 -23.01
CA LYS A 98 14.34 7.63 -24.18
C LYS A 98 12.87 7.69 -23.76
N ALA A 99 12.41 8.87 -23.33
CA ALA A 99 11.05 9.11 -22.87
C ALA A 99 10.60 10.53 -23.22
N PRO A 100 9.28 10.82 -23.25
CA PRO A 100 8.77 12.18 -23.44
C PRO A 100 9.36 13.15 -22.41
N GLU A 101 9.75 14.36 -22.85
CA GLU A 101 10.37 15.35 -21.95
C GLU A 101 9.49 15.70 -20.73
N ALA A 102 8.17 15.77 -20.94
CA ALA A 102 7.21 16.01 -19.84
C ALA A 102 7.25 14.88 -18.79
N ALA A 103 7.37 13.63 -19.22
CA ALA A 103 7.47 12.47 -18.32
C ALA A 103 8.80 12.47 -17.55
N LEU A 104 9.91 12.79 -18.23
CA LEU A 104 11.22 12.93 -17.59
C LEU A 104 11.27 14.08 -16.59
N ALA A 105 10.66 15.23 -16.93
CA ALA A 105 10.57 16.37 -16.01
C ALA A 105 9.76 16.03 -14.75
N ALA A 106 8.63 15.35 -14.91
CA ALA A 106 7.80 14.89 -13.80
C ALA A 106 8.55 13.86 -12.93
N LEU A 107 9.21 12.88 -13.56
CA LEU A 107 10.00 11.87 -12.86
C LEU A 107 11.17 12.51 -12.09
N ARG A 108 11.90 13.43 -12.72
CA ARG A 108 12.99 14.21 -12.08
C ARG A 108 12.50 14.93 -10.82
N THR A 109 11.34 15.58 -10.92
CA THR A 109 10.72 16.29 -9.79
C THR A 109 10.38 15.32 -8.66
N ASP A 110 9.73 14.20 -8.97
CA ASP A 110 9.34 13.19 -7.98
C ASP A 110 10.56 12.55 -7.27
N LEU A 111 11.64 12.25 -8.02
CA LEU A 111 12.86 11.65 -7.48
C LEU A 111 13.61 12.62 -6.56
N ARG A 112 13.78 13.88 -6.99
CA ARG A 112 14.41 14.91 -6.17
C ARG A 112 13.60 15.18 -4.91
N ARG A 113 12.27 15.32 -5.07
CA ARG A 113 11.39 15.54 -3.92
C ARG A 113 11.42 14.36 -2.93
N THR A 114 11.52 13.14 -3.43
CA THR A 114 11.69 11.96 -2.57
C THR A 114 12.96 12.05 -1.72
N ALA A 115 14.09 12.41 -2.31
CA ALA A 115 15.34 12.56 -1.57
C ALA A 115 15.28 13.72 -0.56
N GLU A 116 14.74 14.88 -0.95
CA GLU A 116 14.56 16.04 -0.06
C GLU A 116 13.72 15.70 1.17
N LEU A 117 12.58 15.02 0.98
CA LEU A 117 11.70 14.63 2.10
C LEU A 117 12.29 13.51 2.96
N ASP A 118 13.10 12.62 2.38
CA ASP A 118 13.82 11.62 3.15
C ASP A 118 14.92 12.25 4.01
N ASP A 119 15.66 13.20 3.45
CA ASP A 119 16.65 14.01 4.20
C ASP A 119 15.98 14.86 5.30
N LEU A 120 14.84 15.48 5.01
CA LEU A 120 14.06 16.24 5.99
C LEU A 120 13.64 15.35 7.18
N ASN A 121 13.18 14.12 6.90
CA ASN A 121 12.87 13.16 7.95
C ASN A 121 14.11 12.83 8.80
N HIS A 122 15.25 12.56 8.17
CA HIS A 122 16.49 12.26 8.89
C HIS A 122 16.94 13.41 9.80
N GLN A 123 16.73 14.65 9.38
CA GLN A 123 17.14 15.83 10.12
C GLN A 123 16.18 16.19 11.26
N GLN A 124 14.88 15.96 11.09
CA GLN A 124 13.88 16.54 12.00
C GLN A 124 13.04 15.50 12.76
N ILE A 125 13.00 14.25 12.31
CA ILE A 125 12.14 13.22 12.91
C ILE A 125 12.99 12.11 13.53
N PRO A 126 13.00 11.99 14.87
CA PRO A 126 13.73 10.92 15.55
C PRO A 126 13.22 9.54 15.15
N ARG A 127 14.13 8.63 14.84
CA ARG A 127 13.79 7.22 14.63
C ARG A 127 13.86 6.46 15.96
N PRO A 128 12.83 5.65 16.29
CA PRO A 128 12.91 4.77 17.44
C PRO A 128 14.06 3.78 17.28
N PRO A 129 14.87 3.53 18.34
CA PRO A 129 16.04 2.67 18.23
C PRO A 129 15.71 1.18 18.05
N ARG A 130 14.50 0.76 18.50
CA ARG A 130 14.04 -0.63 18.43
C ARG A 130 12.57 -0.71 18.09
N ARG A 131 12.30 -0.86 16.80
CA ARG A 131 10.94 -0.84 16.24
C ARG A 131 10.17 -2.15 16.44
N HIS A 132 10.86 -3.29 16.60
CA HIS A 132 10.20 -4.58 16.86
C HIS A 132 9.41 -4.64 18.17
N GLN A 133 9.56 -3.64 19.05
CA GLN A 133 8.82 -3.50 20.31
C GLN A 133 7.62 -2.55 20.21
N LEU A 134 7.47 -1.88 19.07
CA LEU A 134 6.40 -0.91 18.85
C LEU A 134 5.10 -1.64 18.50
N GLY A 135 3.98 -1.04 18.89
CA GLY A 135 2.67 -1.44 18.42
C GLY A 135 2.37 -0.95 17.01
N VAL A 136 1.31 -1.48 16.40
CA VAL A 136 0.96 -1.21 15.00
C VAL A 136 0.80 0.28 14.70
N ALA A 137 0.13 1.03 15.58
CA ALA A 137 -0.06 2.48 15.40
C ALA A 137 1.26 3.26 15.46
N GLN A 138 2.20 2.85 16.31
CA GLN A 138 3.53 3.44 16.37
C GLN A 138 4.38 3.04 15.17
N MET A 139 4.25 1.80 14.69
CA MET A 139 4.95 1.31 13.50
C MET A 139 4.53 2.04 12.23
N GLU A 140 3.26 2.43 12.08
CA GLU A 140 2.80 3.25 10.94
C GLU A 140 3.61 4.55 10.80
N ARG A 141 4.11 5.10 11.92
CA ARG A 141 4.97 6.30 11.96
C ARG A 141 6.46 5.97 11.82
N ALA A 142 6.89 4.85 12.38
CA ALA A 142 8.29 4.48 12.49
C ALA A 142 8.89 3.88 11.21
N ILE A 143 8.07 3.53 10.22
CA ILE A 143 8.53 3.05 8.92
C ILE A 143 8.83 4.26 8.02
N HIS A 144 10.08 4.70 8.04
CA HIS A 144 10.56 5.83 7.24
C HIS A 144 11.04 5.42 5.85
N GLU A 145 11.28 4.14 5.64
CA GLU A 145 11.92 3.60 4.44
C GLU A 145 11.03 3.71 3.18
N GLY A 146 9.70 3.74 3.35
CA GLY A 146 8.77 3.79 2.22
C GLY A 146 8.81 2.52 1.37
N HIS A 147 8.52 2.62 0.08
CA HIS A 147 8.45 1.47 -0.82
C HIS A 147 9.86 0.92 -1.14
N PRO A 148 10.11 -0.38 -0.96
CA PRO A 148 11.46 -0.95 -1.13
C PRO A 148 11.94 -1.02 -2.58
N TYR A 149 11.03 -0.98 -3.56
CA TYR A 149 11.34 -1.07 -4.99
C TYR A 149 11.22 0.28 -5.71
N HIS A 150 10.12 1.01 -5.47
CA HIS A 150 9.79 2.20 -6.25
C HIS A 150 10.66 3.40 -5.87
N PRO A 151 11.43 4.03 -6.80
CA PRO A 151 12.36 5.12 -6.47
C PRO A 151 11.67 6.41 -5.98
N CYS A 152 10.40 6.64 -6.33
CA CYS A 152 9.61 7.78 -5.85
C CYS A 152 8.83 7.45 -4.56
N TYR A 153 9.44 6.71 -3.63
CA TYR A 153 8.78 6.16 -2.44
C TYR A 153 8.24 7.22 -1.47
N LYS A 154 8.64 8.48 -1.60
CA LYS A 154 8.24 9.60 -0.76
C LYS A 154 8.00 10.89 -1.57
N ALA A 155 7.61 10.77 -2.84
CA ALA A 155 7.45 11.93 -3.72
C ALA A 155 6.43 12.94 -3.19
N ARG A 156 5.25 12.48 -2.70
CA ARG A 156 4.19 13.29 -2.09
C ARG A 156 3.99 14.61 -2.83
N SER A 157 3.81 14.53 -4.15
CA SER A 157 3.73 15.70 -5.03
C SER A 157 2.62 16.66 -4.56
N GLY A 158 2.98 17.93 -4.42
CA GLY A 158 2.11 18.96 -3.87
C GLY A 158 2.30 19.29 -2.40
N PHE A 159 2.96 18.42 -1.61
CA PHE A 159 3.33 18.77 -0.24
C PHE A 159 4.51 19.74 -0.21
N SER A 160 4.38 20.84 0.55
CA SER A 160 5.51 21.61 1.03
C SER A 160 6.24 20.84 2.16
N ASP A 161 7.39 21.35 2.61
CA ASP A 161 8.07 20.78 3.80
C ASP A 161 7.19 20.85 5.05
N THR A 162 6.47 21.95 5.21
CA THR A 162 5.52 22.14 6.31
C THR A 162 4.36 21.14 6.22
N ASP A 163 3.82 20.90 5.02
CA ASP A 163 2.75 19.91 4.83
C ASP A 163 3.26 18.50 5.12
N HIS A 164 4.48 18.19 4.72
CA HIS A 164 5.09 16.90 5.01
C HIS A 164 5.23 16.66 6.51
N LEU A 165 5.71 17.65 7.26
CA LEU A 165 5.81 17.57 8.72
C LEU A 165 4.46 17.57 9.41
N ARG A 166 3.45 18.23 8.85
CA ARG A 166 2.10 18.32 9.42
C ARG A 166 1.24 17.11 9.08
N PHE A 167 1.36 16.54 7.89
CA PHE A 167 0.43 15.52 7.38
C PHE A 167 1.12 14.20 7.00
N GLY A 168 2.45 14.14 7.00
CA GLY A 168 3.18 12.90 6.82
C GLY A 168 3.07 11.99 8.04
N PRO A 169 3.05 10.66 7.85
CA PRO A 169 2.93 9.71 8.97
C PRO A 169 4.10 9.79 9.94
N GLU A 170 5.31 10.07 9.45
CA GLU A 170 6.54 9.97 10.22
C GLU A 170 6.59 10.94 11.41
N SER A 171 6.01 12.13 11.26
CA SER A 171 5.93 13.12 12.33
C SER A 171 4.95 12.74 13.44
N GLY A 172 3.95 11.93 13.10
CA GLY A 172 2.85 11.60 14.02
C GLY A 172 2.00 12.80 14.42
N HIS A 173 2.05 13.89 13.64
CA HIS A 173 1.25 15.09 13.93
C HIS A 173 -0.25 14.76 13.90
N ARG A 174 -1.00 15.50 14.72
CA ARG A 174 -2.43 15.29 14.93
C ARG A 174 -3.21 16.49 14.39
N PHE A 175 -4.23 16.22 13.60
CA PHE A 175 -5.09 17.25 12.99
C PHE A 175 -6.54 16.76 12.93
N ARG A 176 -7.48 17.70 12.78
CA ARG A 176 -8.90 17.40 12.57
C ARG A 176 -9.26 17.44 11.10
N LEU A 177 -10.31 16.71 10.73
CA LEU A 177 -10.90 16.79 9.40
C LEU A 177 -11.78 18.03 9.26
N ILE A 178 -11.97 18.50 8.02
CA ILE A 178 -12.91 19.58 7.70
C ILE A 178 -14.23 18.94 7.28
N GLY A 179 -15.33 19.37 7.91
CA GLY A 179 -16.69 18.94 7.59
C GLY A 179 -17.31 19.80 6.50
N LEU A 180 -17.82 19.14 5.47
CA LEU A 180 -18.55 19.76 4.36
C LEU A 180 -19.94 19.15 4.28
N LEU A 181 -20.99 19.98 4.21
CA LEU A 181 -22.35 19.55 3.92
C LEU A 181 -22.64 19.75 2.44
N PHE A 182 -23.01 18.69 1.76
CA PHE A 182 -23.34 18.69 0.34
C PHE A 182 -24.83 18.46 0.12
N HIS A 183 -25.40 19.19 -0.84
CA HIS A 183 -26.75 18.96 -1.34
C HIS A 183 -26.87 17.54 -1.93
N PRO A 184 -28.03 16.87 -1.82
CA PRO A 184 -28.24 15.50 -2.30
C PRO A 184 -27.86 15.27 -3.76
N ASP A 185 -28.03 16.26 -4.61
CA ASP A 185 -27.70 16.18 -6.05
C ASP A 185 -26.19 16.03 -6.34
N LEU A 186 -25.36 16.37 -5.37
CA LEU A 186 -23.89 16.35 -5.51
C LEU A 186 -23.23 15.21 -4.76
N ILE A 187 -23.96 14.47 -3.92
CA ILE A 187 -23.36 13.48 -3.02
C ILE A 187 -24.05 12.13 -3.13
N GLN A 188 -23.25 11.08 -3.09
CA GLN A 188 -23.69 9.69 -2.97
C GLN A 188 -23.04 9.08 -1.73
N GLN A 189 -23.82 8.34 -0.96
CA GLN A 189 -23.32 7.68 0.26
C GLN A 189 -23.87 6.27 0.39
N ASN A 190 -23.06 5.40 0.98
CA ASN A 190 -23.43 4.05 1.40
C ASN A 190 -23.02 3.92 2.87
N LEU A 191 -23.96 4.16 3.77
CA LEU A 191 -23.80 4.12 5.23
C LEU A 191 -24.54 2.93 5.80
N PRO A 192 -24.08 2.32 6.91
CA PRO A 192 -24.69 1.13 7.46
C PRO A 192 -26.05 1.36 8.11
N ASP A 193 -26.28 2.51 8.75
CA ASP A 193 -27.49 2.85 9.50
C ASP A 193 -27.58 4.35 9.81
N ASP A 194 -28.72 4.79 10.35
CA ASP A 194 -28.97 6.20 10.69
C ASP A 194 -28.17 6.70 11.92
N ASP A 195 -27.67 5.79 12.77
CA ASP A 195 -26.85 6.09 13.92
C ASP A 195 -25.34 6.22 13.58
N PHE A 196 -25.01 6.18 12.29
CA PHE A 196 -23.62 6.23 11.81
C PHE A 196 -22.88 7.47 12.36
N TRP A 197 -23.40 8.66 12.14
CA TRP A 197 -22.72 9.89 12.57
C TRP A 197 -22.57 10.06 14.08
N PRO A 198 -23.61 9.81 14.91
CA PRO A 198 -23.46 9.79 16.37
C PRO A 198 -22.39 8.80 16.84
N ARG A 199 -22.28 7.65 16.19
CA ARG A 199 -21.27 6.63 16.53
C ARG A 199 -19.87 7.07 16.15
N GLU A 200 -19.68 7.64 14.92
CA GLU A 200 -18.36 8.02 14.40
C GLU A 200 -17.83 9.33 15.03
N LEU A 201 -18.67 10.31 15.24
CA LEU A 201 -18.26 11.63 15.75
C LEU A 201 -18.48 11.77 17.27
N GLY A 202 -19.38 10.98 17.84
CA GLY A 202 -19.93 11.18 19.17
C GLY A 202 -21.15 12.12 19.17
N GLN A 203 -22.10 11.83 20.05
CA GLN A 203 -23.37 12.57 20.12
C GLN A 203 -23.20 14.09 20.29
N PRO A 204 -22.27 14.61 21.16
CA PRO A 204 -22.10 16.05 21.32
C PRO A 204 -21.66 16.75 20.02
N GLU A 205 -20.75 16.15 19.28
CA GLU A 205 -20.26 16.73 18.03
C GLU A 205 -21.32 16.65 16.93
N TRP A 206 -22.04 15.54 16.84
CA TRP A 206 -23.15 15.44 15.90
C TRP A 206 -24.24 16.48 16.18
N ASN A 207 -24.62 16.68 17.45
CA ASN A 207 -25.58 17.73 17.84
C ASN A 207 -25.09 19.15 17.47
N ARG A 208 -23.78 19.42 17.59
CA ARG A 208 -23.18 20.69 17.16
C ARG A 208 -23.36 20.89 15.64
N ILE A 209 -23.09 19.86 14.85
CA ILE A 209 -23.23 19.90 13.39
C ILE A 209 -24.70 20.09 13.00
N GLN A 210 -25.61 19.37 13.64
CA GLN A 210 -27.05 19.54 13.44
C GLN A 210 -27.53 20.96 13.79
N GLY A 211 -26.99 21.55 14.85
CA GLY A 211 -27.27 22.95 15.22
C GLY A 211 -26.83 23.93 14.12
N ILE A 212 -25.61 23.78 13.61
CA ILE A 212 -25.09 24.62 12.50
C ILE A 212 -25.96 24.46 11.25
N ALA A 213 -26.38 23.24 10.91
CA ALA A 213 -27.25 22.97 9.78
C ALA A 213 -28.63 23.62 9.96
N ALA A 214 -29.22 23.51 11.15
CA ALA A 214 -30.52 24.11 11.48
C ALA A 214 -30.50 25.63 11.40
N ASP A 215 -29.43 26.28 11.89
CA ASP A 215 -29.26 27.74 11.80
C ASP A 215 -29.22 28.24 10.34
N GLN A 216 -28.83 27.37 9.40
CA GLN A 216 -28.82 27.65 7.96
C GLN A 216 -30.03 27.07 7.21
N SER A 217 -31.02 26.55 7.92
CA SER A 217 -32.20 25.89 7.35
C SER A 217 -31.87 24.69 6.46
N ILE A 218 -30.81 23.95 6.79
CA ILE A 218 -30.36 22.75 6.10
C ILE A 218 -30.92 21.53 6.82
N ASP A 219 -31.58 20.65 6.04
CA ASP A 219 -32.06 19.35 6.50
C ASP A 219 -30.93 18.30 6.33
N LEU A 220 -30.59 17.61 7.42
CA LEU A 220 -29.66 16.47 7.44
C LEU A 220 -30.38 15.11 7.53
N GLY A 221 -31.71 15.10 7.39
CA GLY A 221 -32.48 13.87 7.37
C GLY A 221 -32.30 13.05 6.07
N THR A 222 -33.01 11.94 5.99
CA THR A 222 -32.97 11.06 4.83
C THR A 222 -33.36 11.80 3.55
N GLY A 223 -32.44 11.83 2.56
CA GLY A 223 -32.61 12.58 1.31
C GLY A 223 -32.29 14.08 1.41
N GLY A 224 -31.86 14.56 2.58
CA GLY A 224 -31.34 15.91 2.80
C GLY A 224 -29.84 16.02 2.50
N PHE A 225 -29.23 17.08 2.99
CA PHE A 225 -27.76 17.26 2.90
C PHE A 225 -27.01 16.14 3.61
N ALA A 226 -25.85 15.79 3.09
CA ALA A 226 -24.98 14.79 3.70
C ALA A 226 -23.63 15.39 4.07
N LEU A 227 -23.08 14.92 5.20
CA LEU A 227 -21.77 15.33 5.70
C LEU A 227 -20.67 14.51 5.01
N LEU A 228 -19.64 15.20 4.49
CA LEU A 228 -18.41 14.62 3.99
C LEU A 228 -17.23 15.22 4.76
N PRO A 229 -16.46 14.42 5.53
CA PRO A 229 -15.19 14.84 6.08
C PRO A 229 -14.11 14.81 4.99
N ILE A 230 -13.32 15.87 4.93
CA ILE A 230 -12.22 16.01 3.98
C ILE A 230 -10.91 16.27 4.72
N HIS A 231 -9.80 15.78 4.18
CA HIS A 231 -8.46 16.08 4.70
C HIS A 231 -8.18 17.59 4.61
N PRO A 232 -7.66 18.27 5.66
CA PRO A 232 -7.45 19.72 5.64
C PRO A 232 -6.55 20.17 4.49
N TRP A 233 -5.47 19.46 4.18
CA TRP A 233 -4.64 19.75 3.01
C TRP A 233 -5.43 19.67 1.70
N GLN A 234 -6.28 18.65 1.55
CA GLN A 234 -7.12 18.50 0.36
C GLN A 234 -8.08 19.67 0.22
N TRP A 235 -8.68 20.13 1.32
CA TRP A 235 -9.53 21.31 1.31
C TRP A 235 -8.76 22.54 0.84
N ASP A 236 -7.56 22.77 1.35
CA ASP A 236 -6.72 23.91 0.94
C ASP A 236 -6.38 23.87 -0.57
N GLN A 237 -6.21 22.66 -1.14
CA GLN A 237 -5.99 22.49 -2.59
C GLN A 237 -7.25 22.80 -3.41
N LEU A 238 -8.43 22.39 -2.93
CA LEU A 238 -9.69 22.49 -3.69
C LEU A 238 -10.43 23.79 -3.47
N ALA A 239 -10.19 24.49 -2.38
CA ALA A 239 -10.94 25.72 -2.03
C ALA A 239 -10.86 26.82 -3.11
N GLN A 240 -9.84 26.77 -3.96
CA GLN A 240 -9.67 27.71 -5.08
C GLN A 240 -10.24 27.21 -6.42
N ASP A 241 -10.73 25.95 -6.47
CA ASP A 241 -11.37 25.42 -7.67
C ASP A 241 -12.67 26.17 -7.93
N PRO A 242 -12.98 26.60 -9.17
CA PRO A 242 -14.16 27.39 -9.49
C PRO A 242 -15.49 26.74 -9.09
N LEU A 243 -15.56 25.41 -9.02
CA LEU A 243 -16.78 24.70 -8.61
C LEU A 243 -17.10 24.92 -7.12
N ILE A 244 -16.09 25.01 -6.27
CA ILE A 244 -16.30 25.17 -4.81
C ILE A 244 -17.06 26.47 -4.49
N PRO A 245 -16.58 27.68 -4.86
CA PRO A 245 -17.34 28.91 -4.61
C PRO A 245 -18.67 28.95 -5.38
N ALA A 246 -18.80 28.29 -6.55
CA ALA A 246 -20.06 28.20 -7.25
C ALA A 246 -21.10 27.39 -6.46
N TRP A 247 -20.73 26.22 -5.93
CA TRP A 247 -21.60 25.39 -5.08
C TRP A 247 -21.95 26.09 -3.76
N GLN A 248 -21.01 26.81 -3.16
CA GLN A 248 -21.27 27.60 -1.95
C GLN A 248 -22.27 28.72 -2.22
N SER A 249 -22.07 29.49 -3.29
CA SER A 249 -22.97 30.59 -3.68
C SER A 249 -24.36 30.09 -4.10
N GLY A 250 -24.41 28.88 -4.71
CA GLY A 250 -25.65 28.19 -5.07
C GLY A 250 -26.36 27.50 -3.92
N GLY A 251 -25.80 27.54 -2.70
CA GLY A 251 -26.37 26.87 -1.53
C GLY A 251 -26.26 25.34 -1.58
N GLN A 252 -25.40 24.79 -2.44
CA GLN A 252 -25.23 23.34 -2.62
C GLN A 252 -24.10 22.76 -1.74
N LEU A 253 -23.23 23.62 -1.21
CA LEU A 253 -22.11 23.27 -0.36
C LEU A 253 -22.02 24.22 0.83
N VAL A 254 -21.93 23.68 2.03
CA VAL A 254 -21.68 24.45 3.25
C VAL A 254 -20.48 23.89 3.99
N MET A 255 -19.52 24.74 4.33
CA MET A 255 -18.38 24.39 5.14
C MET A 255 -18.70 24.52 6.63
N ILE A 256 -18.52 23.44 7.38
CA ILE A 256 -18.73 23.40 8.84
C ILE A 256 -17.48 23.84 9.61
N GLY A 257 -16.29 23.69 9.03
CA GLY A 257 -15.02 23.82 9.70
C GLY A 257 -14.49 22.49 10.25
N GLU A 258 -13.60 22.55 11.21
CA GLU A 258 -13.03 21.33 11.83
C GLU A 258 -14.11 20.53 12.56
N ILE A 259 -14.07 19.20 12.40
CA ILE A 259 -15.02 18.27 13.01
C ILE A 259 -14.32 17.09 13.68
N GLY A 260 -15.01 16.52 14.67
CA GLY A 260 -14.69 15.24 15.30
C GLY A 260 -13.37 15.22 16.08
N ASP A 261 -12.82 14.02 16.19
CA ASP A 261 -11.56 13.73 16.88
C ASP A 261 -10.34 14.18 16.06
N HIS A 262 -9.17 14.13 16.70
CA HIS A 262 -7.90 14.28 15.97
C HIS A 262 -7.53 12.98 15.29
N TYR A 263 -6.94 13.10 14.11
CA TYR A 263 -6.41 12.01 13.31
C TYR A 263 -4.90 12.17 13.09
N SER A 264 -4.22 11.06 12.80
CA SER A 264 -2.84 11.06 12.30
C SER A 264 -2.74 10.12 11.09
N ALA A 265 -1.84 10.43 10.17
CA ALA A 265 -1.69 9.65 8.95
C ALA A 265 -1.07 8.27 9.21
N THR A 266 -1.50 7.27 8.43
CA THR A 266 -0.80 5.99 8.25
C THR A 266 0.23 6.11 7.11
N GLN A 267 1.00 5.05 6.84
CA GLN A 267 1.95 5.02 5.73
C GLN A 267 1.33 5.34 4.36
N SER A 268 0.02 5.12 4.17
CA SER A 268 -0.66 5.49 2.94
C SER A 268 -0.87 6.99 2.78
N VAL A 269 -0.60 7.80 3.81
CA VAL A 269 -0.80 9.25 3.95
C VAL A 269 -2.28 9.62 3.98
N ARG A 270 -3.10 9.13 3.06
CA ARG A 270 -4.55 9.44 2.93
C ARG A 270 -5.47 8.62 3.83
N THR A 271 -4.98 7.53 4.41
CA THR A 271 -5.71 6.78 5.44
C THR A 271 -5.27 7.24 6.81
N LEU A 272 -6.22 7.65 7.63
CA LEU A 272 -6.00 8.35 8.88
C LEU A 272 -6.47 7.50 10.05
N MET A 273 -5.63 7.37 11.07
CA MET A 273 -5.97 6.71 12.35
C MET A 273 -6.58 7.74 13.29
N ASN A 274 -7.64 7.37 13.99
CA ASN A 274 -8.17 8.20 15.08
C ASN A 274 -7.16 8.21 16.24
N ALA A 275 -6.63 9.40 16.55
CA ALA A 275 -5.57 9.58 17.55
C ALA A 275 -6.11 9.83 18.96
N ASP A 276 -7.38 10.20 19.12
CA ASP A 276 -8.05 10.41 20.40
C ASP A 276 -8.71 9.11 20.89
N GLN A 277 -9.27 8.33 19.96
CA GLN A 277 -9.97 7.08 20.22
C GLN A 277 -9.51 5.98 19.22
N PRO A 278 -8.37 5.31 19.46
CA PRO A 278 -7.75 4.40 18.48
C PRO A 278 -8.64 3.23 18.03
N GLN A 279 -9.68 2.88 18.81
CA GLN A 279 -10.62 1.81 18.46
C GLN A 279 -11.68 2.25 17.44
N ARG A 280 -11.86 3.56 17.23
CA ARG A 280 -12.73 4.09 16.17
C ARG A 280 -12.12 3.89 14.80
N ALA A 281 -12.97 4.03 13.78
CA ALA A 281 -12.58 3.83 12.40
C ALA A 281 -11.31 4.57 11.99
N HIS A 282 -10.57 3.93 11.10
CA HIS A 282 -9.68 4.65 10.19
C HIS A 282 -10.51 5.29 9.08
N VAL A 283 -10.18 6.50 8.70
CA VAL A 283 -10.87 7.21 7.61
C VAL A 283 -9.90 7.38 6.44
N LYS A 284 -10.23 6.82 5.28
CA LYS A 284 -9.47 6.97 4.05
C LYS A 284 -10.08 8.10 3.24
N THR A 285 -9.36 9.20 3.05
CA THR A 285 -9.81 10.39 2.32
C THR A 285 -9.19 10.48 0.94
N ALA A 286 -9.87 11.13 0.00
CA ALA A 286 -9.24 11.50 -1.26
C ALA A 286 -8.19 12.59 -1.05
N MET A 287 -7.09 12.50 -1.80
CA MET A 287 -6.04 13.53 -1.82
C MET A 287 -5.55 13.73 -3.27
N THR A 288 -5.50 14.98 -3.73
CA THR A 288 -4.95 15.36 -5.04
C THR A 288 -3.42 15.37 -5.00
N MET A 289 -2.85 14.27 -4.53
CA MET A 289 -1.42 14.08 -4.35
C MET A 289 -0.99 12.83 -5.11
N ARG A 290 0.13 12.91 -5.82
CA ARG A 290 0.78 11.70 -6.36
C ARG A 290 1.83 11.21 -5.37
N ASN A 291 1.73 9.94 -5.01
CA ASN A 291 2.76 9.25 -4.23
C ASN A 291 3.06 7.91 -4.91
N THR A 292 4.34 7.56 -5.08
CA THR A 292 4.76 6.47 -5.96
C THR A 292 4.27 6.67 -7.41
N SER A 293 3.45 5.80 -7.97
CA SER A 293 2.99 5.89 -9.36
C SER A 293 1.62 6.55 -9.54
N SER A 294 0.74 6.54 -8.52
CA SER A 294 -0.68 6.89 -8.66
C SER A 294 -1.07 8.17 -7.94
N LEU A 295 -2.04 8.87 -8.51
CA LEU A 295 -2.77 9.94 -7.85
C LEU A 295 -3.65 9.33 -6.74
N ARG A 296 -3.70 9.97 -5.58
CA ARG A 296 -4.37 9.45 -4.38
C ARG A 296 -5.85 9.89 -4.28
N THR A 297 -6.50 10.09 -5.42
CA THR A 297 -7.96 10.23 -5.50
C THR A 297 -8.66 8.89 -5.22
N LEU A 298 -9.97 8.92 -5.06
CA LEU A 298 -10.79 7.72 -4.86
C LEU A 298 -11.77 7.57 -6.04
N ILE A 299 -11.80 6.40 -6.63
CA ILE A 299 -12.68 6.09 -7.76
C ILE A 299 -14.13 6.02 -7.24
N PRO A 300 -15.08 6.80 -7.80
CA PRO A 300 -16.43 6.89 -7.29
C PRO A 300 -17.14 5.55 -7.16
N GLU A 301 -17.02 4.73 -8.19
CA GLU A 301 -17.65 3.42 -8.27
C GLU A 301 -17.15 2.49 -7.16
N THR A 302 -15.84 2.47 -6.91
CA THR A 302 -15.26 1.60 -5.88
C THR A 302 -15.58 2.10 -4.47
N VAL A 303 -15.72 3.42 -4.25
CA VAL A 303 -16.20 3.98 -2.97
C VAL A 303 -17.63 3.54 -2.69
N ALA A 304 -18.50 3.58 -3.69
CA ALA A 304 -19.92 3.22 -3.55
C ALA A 304 -20.09 1.74 -3.14
N VAL A 305 -19.23 0.85 -3.64
CA VAL A 305 -19.34 -0.60 -3.39
C VAL A 305 -18.41 -1.12 -2.28
N ALA A 306 -17.52 -0.30 -1.74
CA ALA A 306 -16.57 -0.69 -0.70
C ALA A 306 -17.20 -1.46 0.49
N PRO A 307 -18.33 -1.00 1.07
CA PRO A 307 -18.98 -1.74 2.16
C PRO A 307 -19.47 -3.13 1.75
N VAL A 308 -19.98 -3.25 0.54
CA VAL A 308 -20.57 -4.50 0.03
C VAL A 308 -19.49 -5.52 -0.33
N ILE A 309 -18.39 -5.08 -0.93
CA ILE A 309 -17.19 -5.92 -1.18
C ILE A 309 -16.63 -6.44 0.13
N SER A 310 -16.51 -5.58 1.14
CA SER A 310 -16.00 -5.97 2.46
C SER A 310 -16.92 -6.98 3.15
N ASP A 311 -18.22 -6.75 3.13
CA ASP A 311 -19.23 -7.66 3.70
C ASP A 311 -19.25 -9.01 2.98
N TRP A 312 -19.11 -9.02 1.66
CA TRP A 312 -18.97 -10.26 0.89
C TRP A 312 -17.74 -11.06 1.33
N LEU A 313 -16.57 -10.45 1.44
CA LEU A 313 -15.37 -11.13 1.92
C LEU A 313 -15.54 -11.70 3.33
N VAL A 314 -16.14 -10.93 4.24
CA VAL A 314 -16.45 -11.40 5.60
C VAL A 314 -17.32 -12.65 5.55
N LYS A 315 -18.36 -12.68 4.70
CA LYS A 315 -19.25 -13.85 4.53
C LYS A 315 -18.52 -15.05 3.94
N VAL A 316 -17.65 -14.85 2.95
CA VAL A 316 -16.84 -15.92 2.36
C VAL A 316 -15.92 -16.55 3.40
N ILE A 317 -15.21 -15.73 4.18
CA ILE A 317 -14.31 -16.23 5.25
C ILE A 317 -15.10 -16.92 6.35
N ALA A 318 -16.23 -16.35 6.78
CA ALA A 318 -17.09 -16.97 7.81
C ALA A 318 -17.69 -18.31 7.37
N ALA A 319 -17.79 -18.57 6.08
CA ALA A 319 -18.29 -19.83 5.53
C ALA A 319 -17.19 -20.88 5.30
N ASP A 320 -15.92 -20.54 5.53
CA ASP A 320 -14.78 -21.44 5.31
C ASP A 320 -14.04 -21.75 6.62
N PRO A 321 -14.12 -23.01 7.12
CA PRO A 321 -13.42 -23.41 8.34
C PRO A 321 -11.90 -23.28 8.27
N LEU A 322 -11.27 -23.43 7.09
CA LEU A 322 -9.81 -23.30 6.93
C LEU A 322 -9.39 -21.86 7.17
N LEU A 323 -10.11 -20.87 6.63
CA LEU A 323 -9.81 -19.45 6.82
C LEU A 323 -10.17 -18.95 8.24
N GLN A 324 -10.98 -19.71 8.99
CA GLN A 324 -11.29 -19.38 10.37
C GLN A 324 -10.29 -19.99 11.37
N HIS A 325 -9.76 -21.18 11.11
CA HIS A 325 -9.05 -21.96 12.11
C HIS A 325 -7.63 -22.37 11.70
N ASP A 326 -7.45 -22.94 10.51
CA ASP A 326 -6.17 -23.49 10.08
C ASP A 326 -5.28 -22.42 9.43
N TYR A 327 -5.87 -21.52 8.64
CA TYR A 327 -5.22 -20.40 7.97
C TYR A 327 -5.95 -19.08 8.31
N PRO A 328 -5.91 -18.64 9.58
CA PRO A 328 -6.77 -17.56 10.03
C PRO A 328 -6.50 -16.26 9.28
N LEU A 329 -7.54 -15.79 8.54
CA LEU A 329 -7.56 -14.54 7.84
C LEU A 329 -8.54 -13.58 8.51
N THR A 330 -8.01 -12.57 9.17
CA THR A 330 -8.82 -11.49 9.74
C THR A 330 -8.92 -10.35 8.75
N LEU A 331 -10.08 -9.72 8.64
CA LEU A 331 -10.28 -8.55 7.80
C LEU A 331 -10.48 -7.28 8.64
N LEU A 332 -10.12 -6.14 8.08
CA LEU A 332 -10.57 -4.83 8.54
C LEU A 332 -11.56 -4.26 7.52
N PRO A 333 -12.87 -4.57 7.64
CA PRO A 333 -13.87 -4.19 6.66
C PRO A 333 -13.97 -2.67 6.47
N GLU A 334 -14.16 -2.26 5.23
CA GLU A 334 -14.60 -0.93 4.83
C GLU A 334 -16.13 -0.94 4.87
N TYR A 335 -16.74 -0.24 5.83
CA TYR A 335 -18.16 -0.39 6.15
C TYR A 335 -19.02 0.83 5.82
N ALA A 336 -18.39 1.93 5.36
CA ALA A 336 -19.08 3.11 4.87
C ALA A 336 -18.26 3.80 3.79
N GLY A 337 -18.93 4.41 2.83
CA GLY A 337 -18.33 5.19 1.76
C GLY A 337 -19.20 6.40 1.41
N ILE A 338 -18.56 7.56 1.18
CA ILE A 338 -19.21 8.80 0.75
C ILE A 338 -18.38 9.43 -0.36
N ILE A 339 -19.06 9.93 -1.40
CA ILE A 339 -18.42 10.63 -2.50
C ILE A 339 -19.28 11.81 -2.95
N ALA A 340 -18.65 12.94 -3.26
CA ALA A 340 -19.30 14.12 -3.82
C ALA A 340 -18.66 14.54 -5.16
N GLY A 341 -19.41 15.33 -5.92
CA GLY A 341 -18.95 15.94 -7.18
C GLY A 341 -18.82 14.95 -8.34
N ARG A 342 -19.53 13.82 -8.31
CA ARG A 342 -19.53 12.85 -9.41
C ARG A 342 -20.03 13.48 -10.72
N GLY A 343 -19.38 13.16 -11.83
CA GLY A 343 -19.68 13.74 -13.16
C GLY A 343 -19.19 15.18 -13.34
N THR A 344 -18.39 15.71 -12.41
CA THR A 344 -17.76 17.03 -12.50
C THR A 344 -16.24 16.95 -12.59
N ALA A 345 -15.56 18.09 -12.73
CA ALA A 345 -14.09 18.14 -12.70
C ALA A 345 -13.50 17.72 -11.35
N LEU A 346 -14.28 17.69 -10.27
CA LEU A 346 -13.87 17.27 -8.94
C LEU A 346 -14.21 15.80 -8.62
N GLU A 347 -14.61 15.03 -9.64
CA GLU A 347 -14.85 13.59 -9.48
C GLU A 347 -13.63 12.86 -8.91
N GLY A 348 -13.85 12.09 -7.84
CA GLY A 348 -12.79 11.36 -7.15
C GLY A 348 -11.93 12.17 -6.18
N HIS A 349 -12.09 13.50 -6.13
CA HIS A 349 -11.35 14.41 -5.26
C HIS A 349 -12.02 14.67 -3.91
N LEU A 350 -13.31 14.36 -3.80
CA LEU A 350 -14.18 14.61 -2.65
C LEU A 350 -14.79 13.29 -2.19
N ALA A 351 -14.06 12.49 -1.42
CA ALA A 351 -14.53 11.18 -0.97
C ALA A 351 -13.89 10.75 0.35
N ALA A 352 -14.62 9.90 1.09
CA ALA A 352 -14.13 9.26 2.30
C ALA A 352 -14.68 7.83 2.42
N ILE A 353 -13.84 6.92 2.95
CA ILE A 353 -14.19 5.54 3.28
C ILE A 353 -13.84 5.29 4.75
N TRP A 354 -14.74 4.66 5.50
CA TRP A 354 -14.50 4.24 6.88
C TRP A 354 -14.14 2.77 6.91
N ARG A 355 -13.05 2.47 7.57
CA ARG A 355 -12.51 1.13 7.74
C ARG A 355 -12.36 0.79 9.22
N GLN A 356 -12.65 -0.43 9.60
CA GLN A 356 -12.42 -0.93 10.95
C GLN A 356 -10.95 -0.70 11.38
N SER A 357 -10.77 -0.24 12.62
CA SER A 357 -9.44 -0.07 13.22
C SER A 357 -8.86 -1.40 13.67
N PRO A 358 -7.55 -1.66 13.48
CA PRO A 358 -6.88 -2.82 14.09
C PRO A 358 -7.03 -2.86 15.62
N ALA A 359 -7.05 -1.70 16.28
CA ALA A 359 -7.21 -1.60 17.74
C ALA A 359 -8.58 -2.09 18.24
N SER A 360 -9.60 -2.19 17.36
CA SER A 360 -10.92 -2.71 17.73
C SER A 360 -10.99 -4.25 17.77
N LEU A 361 -9.94 -4.95 17.32
CA LEU A 361 -9.91 -6.42 17.28
C LEU A 361 -9.70 -7.07 18.65
N GLY A 362 -9.46 -6.28 19.71
CA GLY A 362 -9.20 -6.81 21.05
C GLY A 362 -7.81 -7.42 21.24
N LEU A 363 -6.92 -7.29 20.24
CA LEU A 363 -5.52 -7.66 20.34
C LEU A 363 -4.72 -6.54 21.00
N ALA A 364 -3.66 -6.91 21.74
CA ALA A 364 -2.71 -5.89 22.20
C ALA A 364 -1.98 -5.26 21.01
N ASP A 365 -1.74 -3.94 21.08
CA ASP A 365 -1.14 -3.19 19.97
C ASP A 365 0.23 -3.77 19.54
N ASN A 366 1.02 -4.26 20.50
CA ASN A 366 2.31 -4.92 20.28
C ASN A 366 2.21 -6.40 19.82
N GLN A 367 1.03 -6.90 19.55
CA GLN A 367 0.81 -8.21 18.91
C GLN A 367 0.50 -8.07 17.40
N MET A 368 0.63 -6.87 16.87
CA MET A 368 0.35 -6.54 15.49
C MET A 368 1.52 -5.78 14.87
N MET A 369 2.02 -6.23 13.72
CA MET A 369 3.13 -5.62 12.99
C MET A 369 2.77 -5.44 11.52
N PRO A 370 2.87 -4.23 10.93
CA PRO A 370 2.75 -4.06 9.49
C PRO A 370 3.70 -4.99 8.75
N PHE A 371 3.23 -5.74 7.77
CA PHE A 371 4.00 -6.83 7.17
C PHE A 371 5.26 -6.35 6.45
N ASN A 372 5.23 -5.15 5.86
CA ASN A 372 6.40 -4.53 5.24
C ASN A 372 7.52 -4.21 6.25
N ALA A 373 7.24 -4.20 7.55
CA ALA A 373 8.27 -4.04 8.57
C ALA A 373 9.18 -5.27 8.70
N LEU A 374 8.75 -6.46 8.27
CA LEU A 374 9.50 -7.70 8.44
C LEU A 374 10.84 -7.72 7.66
N SER A 375 10.95 -6.92 6.61
CA SER A 375 12.18 -6.79 5.81
C SER A 375 13.06 -5.60 6.24
N LEU A 376 12.68 -4.86 7.29
CA LEU A 376 13.42 -3.67 7.73
C LEU A 376 14.64 -4.02 8.57
N THR A 377 15.58 -3.06 8.58
CA THR A 377 16.78 -3.07 9.40
C THR A 377 16.69 -1.97 10.45
N GLU A 378 17.00 -2.29 11.71
CA GLU A 378 17.05 -1.33 12.82
C GLU A 378 18.25 -0.38 12.69
N GLY A 379 18.29 0.67 13.52
CA GLY A 379 19.36 1.65 13.48
C GLY A 379 20.75 1.13 13.80
N ASP A 380 20.84 -0.03 14.44
CA ASP A 380 22.11 -0.73 14.72
C ASP A 380 22.55 -1.68 13.59
N GLY A 381 21.85 -1.69 12.46
CA GLY A 381 22.13 -2.56 11.31
C GLY A 381 21.57 -3.97 11.43
N GLN A 382 20.92 -4.33 12.54
CA GLN A 382 20.30 -5.65 12.70
C GLN A 382 18.91 -5.69 12.04
N PRO A 383 18.51 -6.84 11.46
CA PRO A 383 17.13 -7.00 11.01
C PRO A 383 16.13 -6.79 12.14
N LEU A 384 15.00 -6.12 11.85
CA LEU A 384 13.93 -5.93 12.83
C LEU A 384 13.47 -7.25 13.45
N ILE A 385 13.40 -8.31 12.65
CA ILE A 385 12.98 -9.65 13.09
C ILE A 385 14.09 -10.48 13.76
N ALA A 386 15.32 -9.96 13.90
CA ALA A 386 16.43 -10.73 14.47
C ALA A 386 16.16 -11.29 15.88
N PRO A 387 15.53 -10.56 16.82
CA PRO A 387 15.17 -11.11 18.12
C PRO A 387 14.16 -12.28 18.03
N TRP A 388 13.24 -12.21 17.08
CA TRP A 388 12.23 -13.25 16.86
C TRP A 388 12.85 -14.53 16.30
N ILE A 389 13.75 -14.36 15.32
CA ILE A 389 14.51 -15.47 14.73
C ILE A 389 15.42 -16.13 15.78
N ALA A 390 16.06 -15.34 16.64
CA ALA A 390 16.89 -15.87 17.74
C ALA A 390 16.07 -16.68 18.75
N THR A 391 14.84 -16.23 19.05
CA THR A 391 13.97 -16.90 20.03
C THR A 391 13.34 -18.16 19.47
N HIS A 392 12.82 -18.11 18.24
CA HIS A 392 11.97 -19.18 17.69
C HIS A 392 12.71 -20.13 16.73
N GLY A 393 13.89 -19.76 16.28
CA GLY A 393 14.65 -20.45 15.26
C GLY A 393 14.16 -20.12 13.84
N ARG A 394 15.11 -19.80 12.97
CA ARG A 394 14.87 -19.34 11.59
C ARG A 394 13.89 -20.24 10.81
N ASP A 395 14.18 -21.53 10.78
CA ASP A 395 13.44 -22.47 9.92
C ASP A 395 12.00 -22.72 10.41
N ARG A 396 11.84 -22.74 11.74
CA ARG A 396 10.51 -22.88 12.36
C ARG A 396 9.68 -21.62 12.18
N TRP A 397 10.30 -20.45 12.37
CA TRP A 397 9.65 -19.17 12.22
C TRP A 397 9.17 -18.95 10.77
N LEU A 398 10.04 -19.26 9.78
CA LEU A 398 9.66 -19.14 8.36
C LEU A 398 8.53 -20.11 7.99
N ALA A 399 8.59 -21.37 8.46
CA ALA A 399 7.50 -22.32 8.23
C ALA A 399 6.18 -21.79 8.80
N GLN A 400 6.19 -21.25 10.00
CA GLN A 400 5.01 -20.68 10.63
C GLN A 400 4.50 -19.42 9.89
N LEU A 401 5.39 -18.55 9.42
CA LEU A 401 5.00 -17.39 8.62
C LEU A 401 4.29 -17.80 7.32
N ILE A 402 4.77 -18.86 6.65
CA ILE A 402 4.11 -19.38 5.45
C ILE A 402 2.69 -19.88 5.78
N GLU A 403 2.52 -20.62 6.89
CA GLU A 403 1.21 -21.09 7.32
C GLU A 403 0.23 -19.94 7.59
N THR A 404 0.69 -18.92 8.30
CA THR A 404 -0.20 -17.89 8.85
C THR A 404 -0.37 -16.66 7.98
N ALA A 405 0.54 -16.41 7.02
CA ALA A 405 0.50 -15.21 6.19
C ALA A 405 0.37 -15.50 4.69
N VAL A 406 0.96 -16.60 4.21
CA VAL A 406 0.90 -16.93 2.78
C VAL A 406 -0.33 -17.79 2.47
N LEU A 407 -0.55 -18.84 3.24
CA LEU A 407 -1.62 -19.79 2.94
C LEU A 407 -3.03 -19.18 3.02
N PRO A 408 -3.36 -18.23 3.92
CA PRO A 408 -4.68 -17.61 3.90
C PRO A 408 -4.99 -16.89 2.58
N VAL A 409 -4.05 -16.07 2.09
CA VAL A 409 -4.19 -15.34 0.81
C VAL A 409 -4.20 -16.32 -0.37
N TRP A 410 -3.32 -17.31 -0.33
CA TRP A 410 -3.26 -18.36 -1.33
C TRP A 410 -4.53 -19.20 -1.41
N HIS A 411 -5.09 -19.57 -0.27
CA HIS A 411 -6.34 -20.31 -0.19
C HIS A 411 -7.51 -19.51 -0.76
N LEU A 412 -7.59 -18.22 -0.43
CA LEU A 412 -8.63 -17.35 -0.97
C LEU A 412 -8.56 -17.29 -2.51
N MET A 413 -7.36 -17.20 -3.10
CA MET A 413 -7.17 -17.23 -4.54
C MET A 413 -7.53 -18.59 -5.15
N VAL A 414 -6.94 -19.66 -4.62
CA VAL A 414 -7.05 -20.98 -5.26
C VAL A 414 -8.42 -21.61 -5.02
N ALA A 415 -8.90 -21.63 -3.77
CA ALA A 415 -10.15 -22.29 -3.43
C ALA A 415 -11.38 -21.43 -3.74
N HIS A 416 -11.30 -20.11 -3.57
CA HIS A 416 -12.45 -19.23 -3.71
C HIS A 416 -12.47 -18.41 -5.01
N GLY A 417 -11.37 -18.34 -5.76
CA GLY A 417 -11.29 -17.54 -6.98
C GLY A 417 -11.30 -16.03 -6.72
N ILE A 418 -10.81 -15.62 -5.55
CA ILE A 418 -10.75 -14.25 -5.07
C ILE A 418 -9.31 -13.88 -4.76
N GLY A 419 -8.80 -12.80 -5.36
CA GLY A 419 -7.47 -12.23 -5.10
C GLY A 419 -7.54 -11.01 -4.21
N LEU A 420 -6.54 -10.88 -3.34
CA LEU A 420 -6.31 -9.68 -2.54
C LEU A 420 -5.03 -9.00 -3.00
N GLU A 421 -5.03 -7.67 -3.02
CA GLU A 421 -3.82 -6.87 -3.15
C GLU A 421 -2.99 -6.95 -1.86
N ALA A 422 -2.29 -8.07 -1.69
CA ALA A 422 -1.62 -8.48 -0.46
C ALA A 422 -0.19 -7.95 -0.34
N HIS A 423 0.07 -6.70 -0.78
CA HIS A 423 1.38 -6.09 -0.55
C HIS A 423 1.60 -5.75 0.94
N GLY A 424 2.85 -5.56 1.34
CA GLY A 424 3.22 -5.47 2.76
C GLY A 424 2.54 -4.37 3.56
N GLN A 425 2.04 -3.31 2.91
CA GLN A 425 1.27 -2.24 3.57
C GLN A 425 -0.19 -2.65 3.83
N ASN A 426 -0.78 -3.53 2.99
CA ASN A 426 -2.15 -4.00 3.14
C ASN A 426 -2.29 -5.18 4.10
N LEU A 427 -1.17 -5.73 4.55
CA LEU A 427 -1.14 -6.83 5.50
C LEU A 427 -0.57 -6.39 6.86
N ILE A 428 -1.12 -6.95 7.94
CA ILE A 428 -0.62 -6.80 9.30
C ILE A 428 -0.43 -8.21 9.86
N LEU A 429 0.80 -8.55 10.26
CA LEU A 429 1.10 -9.81 10.93
C LEU A 429 0.56 -9.77 12.36
N GLN A 430 -0.25 -10.76 12.75
CA GLN A 430 -0.53 -11.06 14.15
C GLN A 430 0.58 -11.95 14.71
N HIS A 431 1.04 -11.65 15.92
CA HIS A 431 2.12 -12.44 16.52
C HIS A 431 2.04 -12.45 18.05
N ASP A 432 2.57 -13.51 18.64
CA ASP A 432 2.87 -13.59 20.07
C ASP A 432 4.39 -13.60 20.27
N ASN A 433 4.92 -12.50 20.81
CA ASN A 433 6.37 -12.32 21.00
C ASN A 433 7.18 -12.64 19.72
N GLY A 434 6.69 -12.21 18.56
CA GLY A 434 7.30 -12.45 17.25
C GLY A 434 6.96 -13.79 16.61
N TRP A 435 6.28 -14.71 17.30
CA TRP A 435 5.79 -15.96 16.70
C TRP A 435 4.53 -15.65 15.88
N PRO A 436 4.51 -15.91 14.56
CA PRO A 436 3.35 -15.64 13.71
C PRO A 436 2.12 -16.46 14.14
N THR A 437 0.99 -15.79 14.33
CA THR A 437 -0.27 -16.40 14.76
C THR A 437 -1.43 -16.21 13.78
N GLY A 438 -1.33 -15.24 12.86
CA GLY A 438 -2.35 -14.96 11.87
C GLY A 438 -1.98 -13.76 11.01
N ILE A 439 -2.85 -13.42 10.07
CA ILE A 439 -2.73 -12.27 9.19
C ILE A 439 -4.02 -11.45 9.19
N ILE A 440 -3.88 -10.13 9.19
CA ILE A 440 -4.98 -9.18 9.03
C ILE A 440 -4.81 -8.49 7.68
N ALA A 441 -5.85 -8.49 6.85
CA ALA A 441 -5.88 -7.79 5.58
C ALA A 441 -6.76 -6.53 5.65
N ARG A 442 -6.39 -5.53 4.85
CA ARG A 442 -7.06 -4.23 4.76
C ARG A 442 -7.02 -3.68 3.33
N ASP A 443 -7.86 -2.67 3.04
CA ASP A 443 -7.97 -1.96 1.75
C ASP A 443 -8.57 -2.83 0.64
N PHE A 444 -9.91 -2.88 0.57
CA PHE A 444 -10.65 -3.78 -0.32
C PHE A 444 -11.37 -3.09 -1.47
N HIS A 445 -11.65 -1.77 -1.37
CA HIS A 445 -12.47 -1.04 -2.34
C HIS A 445 -11.88 -1.02 -3.77
N ASP A 446 -10.57 -1.19 -3.93
CA ASP A 446 -9.86 -1.31 -5.21
C ASP A 446 -8.81 -2.44 -5.20
N GLY A 447 -8.63 -3.15 -4.07
CA GLY A 447 -7.63 -4.19 -3.85
C GLY A 447 -8.18 -5.61 -3.82
N VAL A 448 -9.42 -5.84 -4.28
CA VAL A 448 -10.06 -7.16 -4.36
C VAL A 448 -10.50 -7.42 -5.78
N GLU A 449 -10.08 -8.56 -6.33
CA GLU A 449 -10.48 -8.98 -7.65
C GLU A 449 -10.98 -10.43 -7.62
N TYR A 450 -11.88 -10.80 -8.53
CA TYR A 450 -12.41 -12.15 -8.62
C TYR A 450 -12.66 -12.59 -10.06
N VAL A 451 -12.67 -13.91 -10.26
CA VAL A 451 -13.03 -14.53 -11.53
C VAL A 451 -14.33 -15.29 -11.33
N ALA A 452 -15.45 -14.78 -11.87
CA ALA A 452 -16.78 -15.33 -11.62
C ALA A 452 -16.90 -16.86 -11.82
N PRO A 453 -16.37 -17.49 -12.90
CA PRO A 453 -16.37 -18.94 -13.05
C PRO A 453 -15.54 -19.71 -12.01
N LEU A 454 -14.65 -19.06 -11.28
CA LEU A 454 -13.81 -19.65 -10.25
C LEU A 454 -14.34 -19.45 -8.84
N LEU A 455 -15.42 -18.71 -8.64
CA LEU A 455 -16.02 -18.52 -7.32
C LEU A 455 -16.52 -19.85 -6.75
N SER A 456 -16.09 -20.20 -5.55
CA SER A 456 -16.59 -21.38 -4.83
C SER A 456 -18.00 -21.18 -4.26
N ARG A 457 -18.36 -19.92 -4.01
CA ARG A 457 -19.64 -19.49 -3.45
C ARG A 457 -20.24 -18.34 -4.29
N PRO A 458 -20.63 -18.60 -5.56
CA PRO A 458 -21.16 -17.56 -6.43
C PRO A 458 -22.46 -16.92 -5.89
N GLU A 459 -23.20 -17.64 -5.05
CA GLU A 459 -24.42 -17.13 -4.40
C GLU A 459 -24.15 -16.05 -3.36
N LEU A 460 -22.93 -15.94 -2.85
CA LEU A 460 -22.53 -14.87 -1.92
C LEU A 460 -22.02 -13.62 -2.66
N CYS A 461 -21.68 -13.74 -3.96
CA CYS A 461 -21.17 -12.63 -4.73
C CYS A 461 -22.23 -11.53 -4.87
N PRO A 462 -21.92 -10.28 -4.50
CA PRO A 462 -22.91 -9.21 -4.53
C PRO A 462 -23.26 -8.77 -5.95
N ASP A 463 -24.49 -8.32 -6.13
CA ASP A 463 -24.89 -7.60 -7.35
C ASP A 463 -24.44 -6.14 -7.25
N LEU A 464 -23.23 -5.85 -7.75
CA LEU A 464 -22.66 -4.51 -7.74
C LEU A 464 -23.46 -3.55 -8.66
N ALA A 465 -24.12 -4.08 -9.69
CA ALA A 465 -24.94 -3.27 -10.61
C ALA A 465 -26.20 -2.71 -9.93
N ALA A 466 -26.70 -3.34 -8.87
CA ALA A 466 -27.78 -2.81 -8.07
C ALA A 466 -27.37 -1.56 -7.26
N ILE A 467 -26.06 -1.36 -7.01
CA ILE A 467 -25.52 -0.21 -6.29
C ILE A 467 -25.10 0.89 -7.25
N ASP A 468 -24.39 0.51 -8.31
CA ASP A 468 -23.97 1.43 -9.36
C ASP A 468 -24.13 0.78 -10.74
N PRO A 469 -24.99 1.34 -11.61
CA PRO A 469 -25.28 0.79 -12.95
C PRO A 469 -24.04 0.60 -13.83
N VAL A 470 -22.93 1.29 -13.57
CA VAL A 470 -21.69 1.13 -14.34
C VAL A 470 -21.19 -0.31 -14.34
N PHE A 471 -21.38 -1.04 -13.24
CA PHE A 471 -20.93 -2.43 -13.12
C PHE A 471 -21.69 -3.40 -14.05
N ALA A 472 -22.89 -3.04 -14.53
CA ALA A 472 -23.62 -3.83 -15.52
C ALA A 472 -22.98 -3.77 -16.92
N THR A 473 -22.24 -2.72 -17.23
CA THR A 473 -21.72 -2.44 -18.58
C THR A 473 -20.21 -2.30 -18.65
N ALA A 474 -19.54 -2.23 -17.50
CA ALA A 474 -18.08 -2.13 -17.45
C ALA A 474 -17.43 -3.37 -18.07
N PRO A 475 -16.36 -3.20 -18.87
CA PRO A 475 -15.59 -4.34 -19.35
C PRO A 475 -14.94 -5.06 -18.17
N LEU A 476 -14.72 -6.37 -18.32
CA LEU A 476 -13.89 -7.14 -17.39
C LEU A 476 -12.48 -6.52 -17.30
N ASP A 477 -11.78 -6.76 -16.21
CA ASP A 477 -10.45 -6.21 -15.89
C ASP A 477 -10.43 -4.68 -15.62
N ARG A 478 -11.61 -4.05 -15.52
CA ARG A 478 -11.69 -2.62 -15.18
C ARG A 478 -11.83 -2.36 -13.68
N PHE A 479 -12.59 -3.20 -13.00
CA PHE A 479 -12.88 -3.09 -11.56
C PHE A 479 -12.59 -4.46 -10.90
N HIS A 480 -13.50 -4.94 -10.10
CA HIS A 480 -13.34 -6.17 -9.32
C HIS A 480 -13.41 -7.48 -10.13
N ALA A 481 -14.17 -7.49 -11.23
CA ALA A 481 -14.39 -8.69 -12.04
C ALA A 481 -13.33 -8.85 -13.12
N LEU A 482 -12.60 -9.97 -13.10
CA LEU A 482 -11.55 -10.31 -14.06
C LEU A 482 -12.06 -11.26 -15.14
N ALA A 483 -11.47 -11.16 -16.34
CA ALA A 483 -11.77 -12.01 -17.48
C ALA A 483 -11.29 -13.46 -17.31
N CYS A 484 -10.15 -13.66 -16.62
CA CYS A 484 -9.53 -14.99 -16.49
C CYS A 484 -8.65 -15.11 -15.23
N GLY A 485 -8.22 -16.34 -14.95
CA GLY A 485 -7.38 -16.67 -13.81
C GLY A 485 -5.96 -16.08 -13.88
N ASP A 486 -5.50 -15.66 -15.06
CA ASP A 486 -4.17 -15.05 -15.20
C ASP A 486 -4.08 -13.71 -14.45
N GLY A 487 -5.11 -12.85 -14.56
CA GLY A 487 -5.17 -11.59 -13.80
C GLY A 487 -5.17 -11.84 -12.29
N LEU A 488 -5.96 -12.82 -11.84
CA LEU A 488 -6.01 -13.21 -10.43
C LEU A 488 -4.65 -13.69 -9.91
N ARG A 489 -3.96 -14.52 -10.69
CA ARG A 489 -2.60 -14.97 -10.39
C ARG A 489 -1.64 -13.79 -10.34
N GLU A 490 -1.66 -12.92 -11.35
CA GLU A 490 -0.79 -11.75 -11.44
C GLU A 490 -0.96 -10.86 -10.21
N LEU A 491 -2.18 -10.52 -9.81
CA LEU A 491 -2.44 -9.73 -8.60
C LEU A 491 -1.75 -10.31 -7.36
N VAL A 492 -1.93 -11.59 -7.08
CA VAL A 492 -1.38 -12.23 -5.88
C VAL A 492 0.14 -12.42 -6.00
N MET A 493 0.65 -12.79 -7.19
CA MET A 493 2.09 -12.94 -7.41
C MET A 493 2.83 -11.60 -7.30
N ASP A 494 2.31 -10.54 -7.87
CA ASP A 494 2.92 -9.21 -7.77
C ASP A 494 2.95 -8.71 -6.33
N THR A 495 1.81 -8.73 -5.66
CA THR A 495 1.67 -8.04 -4.39
C THR A 495 2.25 -8.81 -3.22
N LEU A 496 1.98 -10.14 -3.11
CA LEU A 496 2.48 -10.96 -2.01
C LEU A 496 3.90 -11.50 -2.26
N PHE A 497 4.22 -11.94 -3.49
CA PHE A 497 5.49 -12.63 -3.74
C PHE A 497 6.58 -11.66 -4.21
N ILE A 498 6.33 -10.88 -5.28
CA ILE A 498 7.35 -10.05 -5.94
C ILE A 498 7.67 -8.79 -5.14
N PHE A 499 6.64 -8.05 -4.69
CA PHE A 499 6.81 -6.76 -3.99
C PHE A 499 6.69 -6.86 -2.46
N ASN A 500 6.71 -8.07 -1.90
CA ASN A 500 6.67 -8.29 -0.47
C ASN A 500 7.64 -9.41 -0.03
N LEU A 501 7.33 -10.69 -0.29
CA LEU A 501 8.15 -11.83 0.15
C LEU A 501 9.55 -11.84 -0.46
N ALA A 502 9.76 -11.29 -1.66
CA ALA A 502 11.09 -11.20 -2.27
C ALA A 502 12.05 -10.30 -1.47
N ASP A 503 11.55 -9.27 -0.79
CA ASP A 503 12.37 -8.44 0.10
C ASP A 503 12.72 -9.19 1.38
N LEU A 504 11.81 -10.01 1.90
CA LEU A 504 12.07 -10.87 3.04
C LEU A 504 13.05 -12.00 2.68
N SER A 505 12.92 -12.63 1.49
CA SER A 505 13.85 -13.69 1.05
C SER A 505 15.27 -13.16 0.89
N ASP A 506 15.43 -11.94 0.37
CA ASP A 506 16.69 -11.23 0.28
C ASP A 506 17.31 -10.94 1.68
N LEU A 507 16.48 -10.49 2.63
CA LEU A 507 16.92 -10.29 4.02
C LEU A 507 17.38 -11.61 4.66
N MET A 508 16.62 -12.69 4.44
CA MET A 508 16.97 -14.02 4.95
C MET A 508 18.31 -14.52 4.39
N GLN A 509 18.58 -14.27 3.10
CA GLN A 509 19.87 -14.61 2.50
C GLN A 509 21.02 -13.80 3.10
N ARG A 510 20.86 -12.48 3.22
CA ARG A 510 21.93 -11.58 3.66
C ARG A 510 22.27 -11.71 5.15
N GLN A 511 21.26 -11.97 5.99
CA GLN A 511 21.37 -11.80 7.43
C GLN A 511 21.17 -13.10 8.24
N PHE A 512 20.63 -14.14 7.63
CA PHE A 512 20.27 -15.37 8.34
C PHE A 512 20.75 -16.66 7.67
N ASP A 513 21.70 -16.58 6.75
CA ASP A 513 22.28 -17.74 6.03
C ASP A 513 21.23 -18.67 5.41
N LEU A 514 20.14 -18.11 4.88
CA LEU A 514 19.14 -18.86 4.12
C LEU A 514 19.16 -18.42 2.66
N PRO A 515 19.77 -19.17 1.76
CA PRO A 515 19.76 -18.84 0.33
C PRO A 515 18.35 -18.63 -0.20
N GLU A 516 18.14 -17.64 -1.09
CA GLU A 516 16.82 -17.37 -1.69
C GLU A 516 16.24 -18.63 -2.37
N SER A 517 17.07 -19.42 -3.04
CA SER A 517 16.65 -20.70 -3.65
C SER A 517 16.01 -21.64 -2.62
N ARG A 518 16.58 -21.73 -1.41
CA ARG A 518 16.02 -22.54 -0.31
C ARG A 518 14.75 -21.95 0.27
N PHE A 519 14.65 -20.62 0.37
CA PHE A 519 13.44 -19.95 0.77
C PHE A 519 12.28 -20.31 -0.16
N TRP A 520 12.48 -20.16 -1.48
CA TRP A 520 11.47 -20.43 -2.49
C TRP A 520 11.16 -21.92 -2.65
N GLN A 521 12.14 -22.82 -2.46
CA GLN A 521 11.91 -24.27 -2.41
C GLN A 521 10.97 -24.66 -1.25
N ARG A 522 11.19 -24.15 -0.05
CA ARG A 522 10.33 -24.41 1.11
C ARG A 522 8.91 -23.92 0.87
N LEU A 523 8.80 -22.72 0.35
CA LEU A 523 7.51 -22.14 0.01
C LEU A 523 6.79 -22.99 -1.02
N ARG A 524 7.45 -23.31 -2.13
CA ARG A 524 6.89 -24.18 -3.17
C ARG A 524 6.44 -25.54 -2.63
N ALA A 525 7.27 -26.22 -1.87
CA ALA A 525 6.94 -27.53 -1.28
C ALA A 525 5.71 -27.45 -0.37
N ARG A 526 5.55 -26.32 0.36
CA ARG A 526 4.36 -26.11 1.20
C ARG A 526 3.11 -25.87 0.36
N LEU A 527 3.19 -25.10 -0.73
CA LEU A 527 2.07 -24.87 -1.65
C LEU A 527 1.65 -26.15 -2.40
N ASP A 528 2.61 -26.98 -2.82
CA ASP A 528 2.32 -28.29 -3.42
C ASP A 528 1.60 -29.22 -2.41
N ARG A 529 2.05 -29.23 -1.15
CA ARG A 529 1.40 -29.98 -0.08
C ARG A 529 -0.01 -29.46 0.19
N TYR A 530 -0.20 -28.14 0.24
CA TYR A 530 -1.54 -27.54 0.37
C TYR A 530 -2.48 -28.05 -0.72
N ALA A 531 -2.03 -28.11 -1.97
CA ALA A 531 -2.84 -28.59 -3.07
C ALA A 531 -3.25 -30.06 -2.91
N ALA A 532 -2.33 -30.90 -2.39
CA ALA A 532 -2.58 -32.30 -2.13
C ALA A 532 -3.56 -32.49 -0.94
N ASP A 533 -3.29 -31.81 0.19
CA ASP A 533 -4.06 -31.95 1.43
C ASP A 533 -5.53 -31.50 1.25
N HIS A 534 -5.77 -30.47 0.42
CA HIS A 534 -7.09 -29.88 0.22
C HIS A 534 -7.72 -30.15 -1.15
N GLY A 535 -7.15 -31.07 -1.95
CA GLY A 535 -7.68 -31.44 -3.27
C GLY A 535 -7.70 -30.30 -4.29
N GLN A 536 -6.80 -29.32 -4.18
CA GLN A 536 -6.78 -28.12 -5.01
C GLN A 536 -5.86 -28.23 -6.24
N ALA A 537 -5.33 -29.40 -6.53
CA ALA A 537 -4.35 -29.60 -7.62
C ALA A 537 -4.86 -29.14 -8.99
N GLN A 538 -6.13 -29.41 -9.33
CA GLN A 538 -6.71 -29.01 -10.61
C GLN A 538 -6.85 -27.48 -10.73
N ARG A 539 -7.30 -26.81 -9.66
CA ARG A 539 -7.44 -25.35 -9.64
C ARG A 539 -6.09 -24.65 -9.69
N MET A 540 -5.11 -25.17 -8.95
CA MET A 540 -3.73 -24.68 -9.05
C MET A 540 -3.15 -24.85 -10.45
N ALA A 541 -3.40 -25.98 -11.10
CA ALA A 541 -2.94 -26.20 -12.48
C ALA A 541 -3.60 -25.20 -13.45
N ALA A 542 -4.89 -24.89 -13.27
CA ALA A 542 -5.61 -23.93 -14.10
C ALA A 542 -5.10 -22.47 -13.92
N LEU A 543 -4.72 -22.09 -12.69
CA LEU A 543 -4.12 -20.77 -12.39
C LEU A 543 -2.65 -20.69 -12.83
N ALA A 544 -1.98 -21.83 -13.05
CA ALA A 544 -0.58 -21.95 -13.47
C ALA A 544 0.41 -21.05 -12.68
N PRO A 545 0.38 -20.97 -11.34
CA PRO A 545 1.22 -20.05 -10.56
C PRO A 545 2.70 -20.43 -10.59
N PHE A 546 3.01 -21.63 -11.08
CA PHE A 546 4.37 -22.17 -11.21
C PHE A 546 4.84 -22.22 -12.68
N ALA A 547 4.24 -21.41 -13.54
CA ALA A 547 4.76 -21.22 -14.90
C ALA A 547 6.22 -20.76 -14.85
N PRO A 548 7.09 -21.20 -15.78
CA PRO A 548 8.51 -20.83 -15.79
C PRO A 548 8.75 -19.33 -15.80
N GLN A 549 7.89 -18.60 -16.49
CA GLN A 549 7.87 -17.16 -16.54
C GLN A 549 6.48 -16.64 -16.23
N ILE A 550 6.41 -15.51 -15.56
CA ILE A 550 5.19 -14.80 -15.20
C ILE A 550 5.35 -13.32 -15.53
N HIS A 551 4.24 -12.61 -15.66
CA HIS A 551 4.27 -11.17 -15.76
C HIS A 551 4.37 -10.53 -14.38
N ALA A 552 5.12 -9.43 -14.29
CA ALA A 552 5.19 -8.53 -13.16
C ALA A 552 4.82 -7.11 -13.58
N GLU A 553 4.25 -6.33 -12.68
CA GLU A 553 3.91 -4.93 -12.94
C GLU A 553 5.15 -4.06 -13.15
N SER A 554 5.13 -3.20 -14.17
CA SER A 554 6.21 -2.28 -14.54
C SER A 554 5.93 -0.89 -13.96
N LEU A 555 6.34 -0.66 -12.71
CA LEU A 555 6.03 0.55 -11.95
C LEU A 555 6.78 1.79 -12.46
N ILE A 556 8.05 1.65 -12.86
CA ILE A 556 8.86 2.77 -13.38
C ILE A 556 8.55 3.03 -14.85
N THR A 557 8.30 1.99 -15.62
CA THR A 557 7.90 2.12 -17.04
C THR A 557 6.63 2.96 -17.19
N ARG A 558 5.66 2.80 -16.29
CA ARG A 558 4.45 3.64 -16.25
C ARG A 558 4.75 5.13 -16.10
N LYS A 559 5.84 5.50 -15.43
CA LYS A 559 6.26 6.91 -15.28
C LYS A 559 7.03 7.43 -16.48
N ILE A 560 7.83 6.61 -17.12
CA ILE A 560 8.67 7.05 -18.25
C ILE A 560 7.94 6.98 -19.59
N ASP A 561 6.91 6.15 -19.71
CA ASP A 561 6.11 5.98 -20.93
C ASP A 561 4.61 5.94 -20.56
N PRO A 562 4.04 7.07 -20.10
CA PRO A 562 2.66 7.12 -19.61
C PRO A 562 1.60 6.90 -20.71
N ASP A 563 1.98 7.08 -21.98
CA ASP A 563 1.09 6.94 -23.15
C ASP A 563 1.21 5.57 -23.81
N ARG A 564 1.92 4.61 -23.19
CA ARG A 564 2.09 3.26 -23.71
C ARG A 564 0.73 2.59 -23.94
N THR A 565 0.55 2.08 -25.14
CA THR A 565 -0.61 1.23 -25.46
C THR A 565 -0.40 -0.18 -24.91
N GLY A 566 -1.33 -0.64 -24.07
CA GLY A 566 -1.28 -1.95 -23.43
C GLY A 566 -0.92 -1.92 -21.96
N ALA A 567 -0.82 -3.08 -21.35
CA ALA A 567 -0.56 -3.19 -19.91
C ALA A 567 0.92 -2.87 -19.57
N TYR A 568 1.12 -2.21 -18.43
CA TYR A 568 2.45 -1.96 -17.88
C TYR A 568 2.94 -3.21 -17.14
N ARG A 569 3.45 -4.17 -17.90
CA ARG A 569 3.99 -5.41 -17.34
C ARG A 569 5.19 -5.89 -18.16
N HIS A 570 6.05 -6.65 -17.51
CA HIS A 570 7.22 -7.30 -18.10
C HIS A 570 7.30 -8.75 -17.66
N LEU A 571 8.00 -9.57 -18.45
CA LEU A 571 8.13 -11.00 -18.19
C LEU A 571 9.36 -11.26 -17.33
N ILE A 572 9.21 -12.08 -16.30
CA ILE A 572 10.26 -12.43 -15.33
C ILE A 572 10.31 -13.93 -15.10
N ASP A 573 11.49 -14.44 -14.74
CA ASP A 573 11.67 -15.82 -14.33
C ASP A 573 11.05 -16.06 -12.96
N ASN A 574 10.32 -17.15 -12.83
CA ASN A 574 9.59 -17.52 -11.63
C ASN A 574 10.41 -18.51 -10.78
N PRO A 575 10.93 -18.11 -9.61
CA PRO A 575 11.72 -19.00 -8.77
C PRO A 575 10.90 -20.19 -8.23
N LEU A 576 9.56 -20.11 -8.21
CA LEU A 576 8.70 -21.22 -7.83
C LEU A 576 8.62 -22.31 -8.92
N ALA A 577 8.95 -22.03 -10.17
CA ALA A 577 8.94 -23.02 -11.25
C ALA A 577 10.04 -24.06 -11.09
N THR A 578 11.23 -23.63 -10.67
CA THR A 578 12.44 -24.48 -10.55
C THR A 578 12.63 -25.07 -9.15
N ALA A 579 11.80 -24.65 -8.20
CA ALA A 579 11.93 -24.99 -6.79
C ALA A 579 11.45 -26.41 -6.42
N LYS A 580 11.28 -27.33 -7.42
CA LYS A 580 11.00 -28.74 -7.10
C LYS A 580 12.18 -29.39 -6.39
N ASP A 581 11.90 -30.16 -5.33
CA ASP A 581 12.91 -30.96 -4.67
C ASP A 581 13.60 -31.89 -5.69
N SER A 582 14.91 -31.75 -5.82
CA SER A 582 15.79 -32.69 -6.52
C SER A 582 16.12 -33.87 -5.62
#